data_efade98904fdecebd417a39aa2d7802a
#
_entry.id   efade98904fdecebd417a39aa2d7802a
#
_cell.length_a   1.000
_cell.length_b   1.000
_cell.length_c   1.000
_cell.angle_alpha   90.00
_cell.angle_beta   90.00
_cell.angle_gamma   90.00
#
_symmetry.space_group_name_H-M   'P 1'
#
loop_
_entity.id
_entity.type
_entity.pdbx_description
1 polymer ?
#
loop_
_entity_poly.entity_id
_entity_poly.type
_entity_poly.pdbx_seq_one_letter_code
_entity_poly.pdbx_strand_id
1 'polypeptide(L)'
;MNKFKIILLVVIILTLYFISLFNFIFNIEKNYITKINVNNIVVLTGNAGRLTVGLKLMDYDIKSRMLITGVAKGVKYSDIIKNKYPSKDRIDLGYNAKNTLGNSLEVFGWLKKHNIKDIILITDNWHMQRTLLLFKALMPNKNIYPYALSSINFTLKDYIQFNKKTFFIYEEHIKYIIAHVQVIYLWLSN
;
A
#
# COMPACT_ATOMS: atom_id res chain seq x y z
N MET A 1 -0.17 -2.02 41.64
CA MET A 1 0.06 -0.72 40.97
C MET A 1 -0.99 0.27 41.49
N ASN A 2 -0.59 1.46 41.95
CA ASN A 2 -1.49 2.45 42.53
C ASN A 2 -2.50 2.92 41.45
N LYS A 3 -3.80 3.09 41.81
CA LYS A 3 -4.85 3.54 40.88
C LYS A 3 -4.43 4.77 40.06
N PHE A 4 -3.74 5.72 40.69
CA PHE A 4 -3.19 6.90 40.01
C PHE A 4 -2.20 6.54 38.89
N LYS A 5 -1.30 5.60 39.09
CA LYS A 5 -0.34 5.14 38.04
C LYS A 5 -1.06 4.46 36.88
N ILE A 6 -2.15 3.72 37.15
CA ILE A 6 -2.97 3.09 36.11
C ILE A 6 -3.66 4.16 35.27
N ILE A 7 -4.30 5.12 35.92
CA ILE A 7 -4.99 6.23 35.22
C ILE A 7 -3.99 7.01 34.36
N LEU A 8 -2.82 7.35 34.91
CA LEU A 8 -1.78 8.06 34.18
C LEU A 8 -1.32 7.26 32.96
N LEU A 9 -1.09 5.96 33.10
CA LEU A 9 -0.70 5.09 31.99
C LEU A 9 -1.78 5.06 30.89
N VAL A 10 -3.05 4.94 31.25
CA VAL A 10 -4.17 4.96 30.29
C VAL A 10 -4.23 6.31 29.55
N VAL A 11 -4.08 7.42 30.26
CA VAL A 11 -4.05 8.76 29.63
C VAL A 11 -2.90 8.88 28.64
N ILE A 12 -1.71 8.42 29.00
CA ILE A 12 -0.54 8.43 28.09
C ILE A 12 -0.84 7.61 26.84
N ILE A 13 -1.35 6.38 26.99
CA ILE A 13 -1.66 5.50 25.85
C ILE A 13 -2.69 6.14 24.91
N LEU A 14 -3.76 6.70 25.46
CA LEU A 14 -4.78 7.39 24.69
C LEU A 14 -4.21 8.60 23.95
N THR A 15 -3.38 9.41 24.62
CA THR A 15 -2.72 10.57 23.99
C THR A 15 -1.84 10.14 22.83
N LEU A 16 -1.02 9.11 22.99
CA LEU A 16 -0.17 8.57 21.94
C LEU A 16 -0.99 8.00 20.77
N TYR A 17 -2.11 7.33 21.07
CA TYR A 17 -3.02 6.83 20.05
C TYR A 17 -3.61 7.97 19.20
N PHE A 18 -4.11 9.04 19.85
CA PHE A 18 -4.68 10.19 19.14
C PHE A 18 -3.64 10.97 18.33
N ILE A 19 -2.41 11.12 18.84
CA ILE A 19 -1.30 11.71 18.08
C ILE A 19 -1.00 10.85 16.84
N SER A 20 -0.92 9.54 17.00
CA SER A 20 -0.69 8.60 15.89
C SER A 20 -1.82 8.66 14.84
N LEU A 21 -3.07 8.68 15.31
CA LEU A 21 -4.25 8.80 14.42
C LEU A 21 -4.23 10.12 13.65
N PHE A 22 -3.96 11.24 14.32
CA PHE A 22 -3.86 12.55 13.67
C PHE A 22 -2.77 12.56 12.59
N ASN A 23 -1.58 12.05 12.90
CA ASN A 23 -0.50 11.92 11.92
C ASN A 23 -0.88 11.02 10.74
N PHE A 24 -1.57 9.91 11.00
CA PHE A 24 -2.05 9.01 9.95
C PHE A 24 -3.01 9.74 9.00
N ILE A 25 -4.01 10.42 9.55
CA ILE A 25 -5.01 11.17 8.79
C ILE A 25 -4.35 12.26 7.94
N PHE A 26 -3.47 13.06 8.54
CA PHE A 26 -2.77 14.14 7.85
C PHE A 26 -1.93 13.65 6.67
N ASN A 27 -1.41 12.43 6.76
CA ASN A 27 -0.62 11.83 5.69
C ASN A 27 -1.45 11.13 4.60
N ILE A 28 -2.75 10.86 4.81
CA ILE A 28 -3.62 10.31 3.75
C ILE A 28 -3.78 11.29 2.59
N GLU A 29 -3.83 12.60 2.86
CA GLU A 29 -4.06 13.65 1.86
C GLU A 29 -2.80 14.02 1.06
N LYS A 30 -1.64 13.47 1.39
CA LYS A 30 -0.41 13.74 0.64
C LYS A 30 -0.53 13.19 -0.78
N ASN A 31 -0.51 14.10 -1.74
CA ASN A 31 -0.44 13.76 -3.16
C ASN A 31 0.94 13.19 -3.48
N TYR A 32 1.02 11.88 -3.56
CA TYR A 32 2.20 11.17 -4.05
C TYR A 32 2.16 11.07 -5.57
N ILE A 33 2.25 12.21 -6.26
CA ILE A 33 2.39 12.22 -7.72
C ILE A 33 3.82 12.63 -8.01
N THR A 34 4.61 11.69 -8.45
CA THR A 34 5.96 11.97 -8.94
C THR A 34 6.01 11.74 -10.44
N LYS A 35 6.45 12.75 -11.17
CA LYS A 35 6.78 12.65 -12.58
C LYS A 35 8.08 11.86 -12.66
N ILE A 36 8.02 10.54 -12.90
CA ILE A 36 9.19 9.67 -12.79
C ILE A 36 9.34 8.83 -14.04
N ASN A 37 10.55 8.81 -14.54
CA ASN A 37 10.96 7.99 -15.68
C ASN A 37 11.34 6.58 -15.17
N VAL A 38 10.36 5.83 -14.65
CA VAL A 38 10.53 4.47 -14.14
C VAL A 38 9.60 3.52 -14.88
N ASN A 39 10.16 2.47 -15.44
CA ASN A 39 9.47 1.54 -16.35
C ASN A 39 8.87 0.33 -15.62
N ASN A 40 9.13 0.17 -14.33
CA ASN A 40 8.62 -0.98 -13.58
C ASN A 40 7.47 -0.54 -12.68
N ILE A 41 6.33 -1.17 -12.87
CA ILE A 41 5.07 -0.80 -12.24
C ILE A 41 4.60 -1.93 -11.34
N VAL A 42 4.19 -1.60 -10.13
CA VAL A 42 3.56 -2.55 -9.20
C VAL A 42 2.16 -2.04 -8.86
N VAL A 43 1.17 -2.86 -9.14
CA VAL A 43 -0.24 -2.58 -8.83
C VAL A 43 -0.72 -3.52 -7.74
N LEU A 44 -1.16 -2.97 -6.60
CA LEU A 44 -1.83 -3.75 -5.58
C LEU A 44 -3.31 -3.91 -5.96
N THR A 45 -3.80 -5.15 -5.96
CA THR A 45 -5.23 -5.42 -6.21
C THR A 45 -6.13 -4.77 -5.15
N GLY A 46 -7.42 -4.65 -5.49
CA GLY A 46 -8.46 -4.07 -4.64
C GLY A 46 -9.41 -3.17 -5.43
N ASN A 47 -9.04 -1.92 -5.68
CA ASN A 47 -9.86 -1.00 -6.47
C ASN A 47 -9.52 -1.09 -7.97
N ALA A 48 -10.54 -1.17 -8.83
CA ALA A 48 -10.39 -1.26 -10.29
C ALA A 48 -9.61 -0.08 -10.90
N GLY A 49 -9.70 1.12 -10.31
CA GLY A 49 -8.97 2.30 -10.76
C GLY A 49 -7.44 2.15 -10.74
N ARG A 50 -6.90 1.34 -9.82
CA ARG A 50 -5.46 1.08 -9.71
C ARG A 50 -4.92 0.40 -10.95
N LEU A 51 -5.61 -0.64 -11.43
CA LEU A 51 -5.22 -1.35 -12.64
C LEU A 51 -5.30 -0.44 -13.87
N THR A 52 -6.36 0.34 -13.99
CA THR A 52 -6.53 1.28 -15.11
C THR A 52 -5.37 2.27 -15.19
N VAL A 53 -4.90 2.79 -14.06
CA VAL A 53 -3.73 3.66 -14.02
C VAL A 53 -2.46 2.90 -14.38
N GLY A 54 -2.25 1.69 -13.84
CA GLY A 54 -1.10 0.86 -14.17
C GLY A 54 -0.99 0.59 -15.67
N LEU A 55 -2.09 0.22 -16.31
CA LEU A 55 -2.14 -0.02 -17.76
C LEU A 55 -1.84 1.26 -18.56
N LYS A 56 -2.41 2.41 -18.18
CA LYS A 56 -2.08 3.70 -18.81
C LYS A 56 -0.60 4.03 -18.71
N LEU A 57 0.03 3.79 -17.57
CA LEU A 57 1.46 4.04 -17.41
C LEU A 57 2.31 3.10 -18.28
N MET A 58 1.87 1.86 -18.51
CA MET A 58 2.53 0.94 -19.44
C MET A 58 2.47 1.39 -20.90
N ASP A 59 1.44 2.13 -21.30
CA ASP A 59 1.29 2.61 -22.68
C ASP A 59 2.30 3.70 -23.05
N TYR A 60 2.87 4.41 -22.05
CA TYR A 60 3.88 5.45 -22.29
C TYR A 60 5.24 4.92 -22.67
N ASP A 61 5.59 3.69 -22.30
CA ASP A 61 6.87 3.09 -22.63
C ASP A 61 6.75 1.59 -22.93
N ILE A 62 7.17 1.20 -24.11
CA ILE A 62 7.16 -0.20 -24.55
C ILE A 62 8.08 -1.11 -23.71
N LYS A 63 9.05 -0.55 -22.99
CA LYS A 63 9.94 -1.27 -22.09
C LYS A 63 9.32 -1.52 -20.71
N SER A 64 8.17 -0.91 -20.42
CA SER A 64 7.50 -1.04 -19.13
C SER A 64 7.11 -2.49 -18.84
N ARG A 65 7.36 -2.90 -17.58
CA ARG A 65 6.95 -4.19 -17.03
C ARG A 65 6.06 -3.94 -15.80
N MET A 66 5.01 -4.75 -15.64
CA MET A 66 4.08 -4.59 -14.53
C MET A 66 3.89 -5.89 -13.76
N LEU A 67 3.89 -5.79 -12.43
CA LEU A 67 3.37 -6.84 -11.54
C LEU A 67 2.03 -6.38 -10.98
N ILE A 68 1.02 -7.23 -11.12
CA ILE A 68 -0.26 -7.11 -10.40
C ILE A 68 -0.21 -8.10 -9.24
N THR A 69 -0.10 -7.62 -8.00
CA THR A 69 0.04 -8.45 -6.80
C THR A 69 -1.27 -8.58 -6.03
N GLY A 70 -1.46 -9.72 -5.35
CA GLY A 70 -2.68 -10.00 -4.60
C GLY A 70 -3.85 -10.46 -5.48
N VAL A 71 -3.57 -11.06 -6.62
CA VAL A 71 -4.59 -11.63 -7.51
C VAL A 71 -5.21 -12.87 -6.87
N ALA A 72 -6.53 -12.98 -6.90
CA ALA A 72 -7.22 -14.15 -6.37
C ALA A 72 -6.86 -15.42 -7.16
N LYS A 73 -6.72 -16.55 -6.46
CA LYS A 73 -6.46 -17.84 -7.10
C LYS A 73 -7.54 -18.17 -8.12
N GLY A 74 -7.13 -18.61 -9.31
CA GLY A 74 -8.04 -18.98 -10.40
C GLY A 74 -8.39 -17.84 -11.35
N VAL A 75 -8.12 -16.59 -11.01
CA VAL A 75 -8.28 -15.44 -11.92
C VAL A 75 -7.22 -15.51 -13.01
N LYS A 76 -7.65 -15.51 -14.27
CA LYS A 76 -6.76 -15.56 -15.44
C LYS A 76 -6.39 -14.17 -15.92
N TYR A 77 -5.34 -14.07 -16.70
CA TYR A 77 -4.93 -12.83 -17.36
C TYR A 77 -6.07 -12.20 -18.17
N SER A 78 -6.83 -13.00 -18.94
CA SER A 78 -7.98 -12.57 -19.74
C SER A 78 -9.11 -11.96 -18.92
N ASP A 79 -9.25 -12.34 -17.65
CA ASP A 79 -10.30 -11.84 -16.77
C ASP A 79 -9.97 -10.42 -16.27
N ILE A 80 -8.69 -10.12 -16.18
CA ILE A 80 -8.17 -8.84 -15.70
C ILE A 80 -7.93 -7.85 -16.84
N ILE A 81 -7.36 -8.34 -17.95
CA ILE A 81 -6.87 -7.51 -19.06
C ILE A 81 -7.63 -7.88 -20.32
N LYS A 82 -8.51 -6.97 -20.74
CA LYS A 82 -9.25 -7.10 -21.99
C LYS A 82 -8.34 -6.85 -23.18
N ASN A 83 -8.59 -7.50 -24.32
CA ASN A 83 -7.78 -7.68 -25.53
C ASN A 83 -7.07 -6.46 -26.18
N LYS A 84 -6.98 -5.31 -25.54
CA LYS A 84 -6.46 -4.07 -26.10
C LYS A 84 -5.08 -3.64 -25.55
N TYR A 85 -4.47 -4.43 -24.68
CA TYR A 85 -3.27 -4.02 -23.96
C TYR A 85 -2.04 -4.86 -24.30
N PRO A 86 -0.83 -4.35 -23.96
CA PRO A 86 0.43 -4.87 -24.45
C PRO A 86 0.66 -6.35 -24.15
N SER A 87 1.61 -6.90 -24.85
CA SER A 87 1.95 -8.31 -24.81
C SER A 87 1.94 -8.90 -23.39
N LYS A 88 1.30 -10.05 -23.23
CA LYS A 88 1.21 -10.83 -22.00
C LYS A 88 2.56 -10.98 -21.29
N ASP A 89 3.65 -10.94 -22.05
CA ASP A 89 5.03 -11.12 -21.58
C ASP A 89 5.56 -9.97 -20.71
N ARG A 90 4.84 -8.85 -20.65
CA ARG A 90 5.22 -7.67 -19.85
C ARG A 90 4.43 -7.50 -18.57
N ILE A 91 3.43 -8.37 -18.32
CA ILE A 91 2.55 -8.30 -17.15
C ILE A 91 2.62 -9.62 -16.41
N ASP A 92 3.12 -9.57 -15.19
CA ASP A 92 3.15 -10.70 -14.27
C ASP A 92 1.97 -10.63 -13.29
N LEU A 93 1.39 -11.78 -12.95
CA LEU A 93 0.31 -11.89 -11.97
C LEU A 93 0.81 -12.60 -10.71
N GLY A 94 0.66 -11.96 -9.56
CA GLY A 94 1.03 -12.47 -8.25
C GLY A 94 -0.19 -13.04 -7.50
N TYR A 95 -0.14 -14.32 -7.14
CA TYR A 95 -1.25 -15.07 -6.53
C TYR A 95 -1.03 -15.47 -5.07
N ASN A 96 0.15 -15.18 -4.52
CA ASN A 96 0.54 -15.67 -3.20
C ASN A 96 0.17 -14.73 -2.07
N ALA A 97 0.01 -13.45 -2.38
CA ALA A 97 -0.28 -12.43 -1.39
C ALA A 97 -1.73 -12.52 -0.89
N LYS A 98 -1.91 -12.60 0.44
CA LYS A 98 -3.21 -12.59 1.12
C LYS A 98 -3.46 -11.31 1.92
N ASN A 99 -2.42 -10.51 2.11
CA ASN A 99 -2.44 -9.27 2.88
C ASN A 99 -1.29 -8.36 2.42
N THR A 100 -1.14 -7.18 3.04
CA THR A 100 -0.13 -6.20 2.62
C THR A 100 1.31 -6.69 2.81
N LEU A 101 1.59 -7.46 3.87
CA LEU A 101 2.89 -8.08 4.06
C LEU A 101 3.16 -9.11 2.95
N GLY A 102 2.16 -9.93 2.60
CA GLY A 102 2.24 -10.86 1.48
C GLY A 102 2.52 -10.16 0.16
N ASN A 103 1.85 -9.02 -0.10
CA ASN A 103 2.14 -8.20 -1.28
C ASN A 103 3.60 -7.74 -1.31
N SER A 104 4.14 -7.28 -0.19
CA SER A 104 5.54 -6.83 -0.13
C SER A 104 6.55 -7.96 -0.36
N LEU A 105 6.28 -9.16 0.16
CA LEU A 105 7.11 -10.35 -0.09
C LEU A 105 7.05 -10.80 -1.55
N GLU A 106 5.88 -10.80 -2.14
CA GLU A 106 5.67 -11.15 -3.56
C GLU A 106 6.40 -10.18 -4.48
N VAL A 107 6.28 -8.88 -4.20
CA VAL A 107 7.02 -7.83 -4.94
C VAL A 107 8.52 -7.98 -4.75
N PHE A 108 9.00 -8.24 -3.53
CA PHE A 108 10.43 -8.48 -3.28
C PHE A 108 10.99 -9.62 -4.14
N GLY A 109 10.28 -10.75 -4.20
CA GLY A 109 10.65 -11.88 -5.05
C GLY A 109 10.68 -11.50 -6.54
N TRP A 110 9.69 -10.73 -7.01
CA TRP A 110 9.62 -10.26 -8.38
C TRP A 110 10.77 -9.30 -8.73
N LEU A 111 11.08 -8.34 -7.85
CA LEU A 111 12.20 -7.42 -8.03
C LEU A 111 13.54 -8.16 -8.12
N LYS A 112 13.74 -9.18 -7.28
CA LYS A 112 14.94 -10.02 -7.30
C LYS A 112 15.04 -10.81 -8.59
N LYS A 113 13.95 -11.46 -9.02
CA LYS A 113 13.89 -12.25 -10.27
C LYS A 113 14.26 -11.44 -11.50
N HIS A 114 13.82 -10.18 -11.59
CA HIS A 114 14.02 -9.32 -12.75
C HIS A 114 15.14 -8.29 -12.59
N ASN A 115 15.92 -8.35 -11.49
CA ASN A 115 17.01 -7.41 -11.15
C ASN A 115 16.54 -5.93 -11.19
N ILE A 116 15.34 -5.65 -10.65
CA ILE A 116 14.73 -4.33 -10.64
C ILE A 116 15.18 -3.56 -9.40
N LYS A 117 15.50 -2.27 -9.55
CA LYS A 117 15.85 -1.35 -8.45
C LYS A 117 14.74 -0.35 -8.16
N ASP A 118 14.06 0.11 -9.20
CA ASP A 118 13.13 1.25 -9.16
C ASP A 118 11.73 0.80 -9.58
N ILE A 119 10.72 1.14 -8.80
CA ILE A 119 9.32 0.84 -9.09
C ILE A 119 8.39 2.03 -8.84
N ILE A 120 7.36 2.14 -9.66
CA ILE A 120 6.16 2.91 -9.35
C ILE A 120 5.19 1.99 -8.60
N LEU A 121 4.82 2.35 -7.39
CA LEU A 121 3.89 1.59 -6.55
C LEU A 121 2.50 2.24 -6.58
N ILE A 122 1.52 1.53 -7.13
CA ILE A 122 0.16 2.02 -7.31
C ILE A 122 -0.77 1.38 -6.28
N THR A 123 -1.37 2.23 -5.44
CA THR A 123 -2.44 1.84 -4.52
C THR A 123 -3.29 3.07 -4.13
N ASP A 124 -4.30 2.90 -3.30
CA ASP A 124 -5.11 4.03 -2.83
C ASP A 124 -4.37 4.85 -1.76
N ASN A 125 -4.71 6.13 -1.64
CA ASN A 125 -4.09 7.08 -0.70
C ASN A 125 -4.15 6.59 0.77
N TRP A 126 -5.30 6.09 1.21
CA TRP A 126 -5.49 5.56 2.58
C TRP A 126 -4.68 4.28 2.85
N HIS A 127 -4.33 3.53 1.80
CA HIS A 127 -3.55 2.30 1.89
C HIS A 127 -2.04 2.53 1.75
N MET A 128 -1.62 3.65 1.18
CA MET A 128 -0.24 3.93 0.80
C MET A 128 0.73 3.91 1.98
N GLN A 129 0.36 4.53 3.11
CA GLN A 129 1.24 4.61 4.28
C GLN A 129 1.62 3.23 4.82
N ARG A 130 0.62 2.35 5.01
CA ARG A 130 0.83 0.97 5.46
C ARG A 130 1.65 0.16 4.46
N THR A 131 1.39 0.35 3.18
CA THR A 131 2.13 -0.32 2.12
C THR A 131 3.60 0.13 2.10
N LEU A 132 3.87 1.43 2.11
CA LEU A 132 5.24 1.97 2.12
C LEU A 132 6.03 1.52 3.36
N LEU A 133 5.39 1.45 4.52
CA LEU A 133 6.02 0.99 5.76
C LEU A 133 6.58 -0.43 5.59
N LEU A 134 5.76 -1.37 5.13
CA LEU A 134 6.14 -2.77 4.94
C LEU A 134 7.13 -2.96 3.78
N PHE A 135 6.92 -2.25 2.67
CA PHE A 135 7.79 -2.30 1.50
C PHE A 135 9.20 -1.78 1.82
N LYS A 136 9.32 -0.63 2.50
CA LYS A 136 10.62 -0.08 2.88
C LYS A 136 11.34 -0.95 3.92
N ALA A 137 10.61 -1.58 4.83
CA ALA A 137 11.19 -2.50 5.80
C ALA A 137 11.82 -3.75 5.14
N LEU A 138 11.16 -4.32 4.13
CA LEU A 138 11.65 -5.49 3.41
C LEU A 138 12.64 -5.15 2.28
N MET A 139 12.57 -3.95 1.74
CA MET A 139 13.30 -3.53 0.55
C MET A 139 13.99 -2.17 0.77
N PRO A 140 14.86 -2.02 1.80
CA PRO A 140 15.46 -0.74 2.15
C PRO A 140 16.31 -0.14 1.01
N ASN A 141 16.89 -0.99 0.16
CA ASN A 141 17.78 -0.62 -0.94
C ASN A 141 17.04 -0.46 -2.29
N LYS A 142 15.70 -0.42 -2.30
CA LYS A 142 14.90 -0.23 -3.50
C LYS A 142 14.25 1.16 -3.51
N ASN A 143 14.24 1.80 -4.67
CA ASN A 143 13.55 3.06 -4.83
C ASN A 143 12.07 2.81 -5.15
N ILE A 144 11.21 3.19 -4.23
CA ILE A 144 9.77 2.99 -4.34
C ILE A 144 9.13 4.36 -4.50
N TYR A 145 8.55 4.58 -5.67
CA TYR A 145 7.88 5.82 -6.04
C TYR A 145 6.36 5.64 -5.89
N PRO A 146 5.76 6.23 -4.87
CA PRO A 146 4.34 6.04 -4.63
C PRO A 146 3.47 6.79 -5.64
N TYR A 147 2.47 6.11 -6.16
CA TYR A 147 1.38 6.66 -6.96
C TYR A 147 0.06 6.36 -6.26
N ALA A 148 -0.40 7.31 -5.45
CA ALA A 148 -1.62 7.14 -4.67
C ALA A 148 -2.85 7.61 -5.45
N LEU A 149 -3.86 6.74 -5.55
CA LEU A 149 -5.16 7.12 -6.08
C LEU A 149 -6.02 7.71 -4.96
N SER A 150 -6.61 8.87 -5.21
CA SER A 150 -7.62 9.44 -4.32
C SER A 150 -8.96 8.71 -4.55
N SER A 151 -9.10 7.53 -3.95
CA SER A 151 -10.31 6.71 -4.09
C SER A 151 -11.42 7.12 -3.13
N ILE A 152 -11.08 7.77 -2.04
CA ILE A 152 -12.01 8.28 -1.04
C ILE A 152 -11.54 9.68 -0.63
N ASN A 153 -12.39 10.67 -0.83
CA ASN A 153 -12.18 12.01 -0.32
C ASN A 153 -12.69 12.06 1.12
N PHE A 154 -11.79 12.36 2.05
CA PHE A 154 -12.11 12.57 3.45
C PHE A 154 -12.21 14.07 3.73
N THR A 155 -13.23 14.47 4.48
CA THR A 155 -13.39 15.83 5.01
C THR A 155 -13.22 15.81 6.52
N LEU A 156 -12.88 16.94 7.15
CA LEU A 156 -12.81 17.04 8.61
C LEU A 156 -14.10 16.56 9.30
N LYS A 157 -15.26 16.74 8.68
CA LYS A 157 -16.54 16.22 9.17
C LYS A 157 -16.55 14.68 9.22
N ASP A 158 -15.97 14.01 8.24
CA ASP A 158 -15.90 12.54 8.20
C ASP A 158 -15.13 11.94 9.38
N TYR A 159 -14.24 12.70 10.03
CA TYR A 159 -13.47 12.25 11.20
C TYR A 159 -14.25 12.37 12.52
N ILE A 160 -15.27 13.23 12.57
CA ILE A 160 -16.01 13.56 13.79
C ILE A 160 -17.39 12.88 13.81
N GLN A 161 -17.98 12.60 12.66
CA GLN A 161 -19.39 12.21 12.51
C GLN A 161 -19.71 10.73 12.74
N PHE A 162 -18.86 9.89 13.28
CA PHE A 162 -19.11 8.46 13.53
C PHE A 162 -19.89 7.75 12.41
N ASN A 163 -19.55 8.05 11.15
CA ASN A 163 -20.15 7.44 9.97
C ASN A 163 -19.29 6.28 9.44
N LYS A 164 -19.74 5.61 8.37
CA LYS A 164 -19.02 4.48 7.77
C LYS A 164 -17.59 4.85 7.34
N LYS A 165 -17.35 6.10 6.89
CA LYS A 165 -16.01 6.56 6.51
C LYS A 165 -15.10 6.71 7.74
N THR A 166 -15.64 7.20 8.85
CA THR A 166 -14.92 7.31 10.13
C THR A 166 -14.43 5.93 10.61
N PHE A 167 -15.35 4.94 10.63
CA PHE A 167 -14.98 3.56 11.02
C PHE A 167 -13.92 2.97 10.08
N PHE A 168 -14.03 3.21 8.79
CA PHE A 168 -13.04 2.77 7.81
C PHE A 168 -11.65 3.36 8.10
N ILE A 169 -11.55 4.64 8.45
CA ILE A 169 -10.28 5.30 8.80
C ILE A 169 -9.67 4.68 10.05
N TYR A 170 -10.48 4.48 11.09
CA TYR A 170 -10.01 3.85 12.34
C TYR A 170 -9.51 2.43 12.08
N GLU A 171 -10.23 1.65 11.28
CA GLU A 171 -9.82 0.31 10.89
C GLU A 171 -8.47 0.32 10.14
N GLU A 172 -8.28 1.22 9.19
CA GLU A 172 -7.03 1.35 8.45
C GLU A 172 -5.88 1.86 9.33
N HIS A 173 -6.15 2.76 10.28
CA HIS A 173 -5.16 3.18 11.28
C HIS A 173 -4.73 2.02 12.18
N ILE A 174 -5.67 1.19 12.66
CA ILE A 174 -5.33 -0.01 13.43
C ILE A 174 -4.45 -0.96 12.61
N LYS A 175 -4.79 -1.20 11.34
CA LYS A 175 -3.96 -2.01 10.43
C LYS A 175 -2.58 -1.40 10.21
N TYR A 176 -2.46 -0.07 10.22
CA TYR A 176 -1.18 0.62 10.13
C TYR A 176 -0.34 0.43 11.41
N ILE A 177 -0.96 0.48 12.60
CA ILE A 177 -0.28 0.16 13.87
C ILE A 177 0.20 -1.30 13.86
N ILE A 178 -0.63 -2.25 13.43
CA ILE A 178 -0.25 -3.66 13.29
C ILE A 178 0.94 -3.82 12.34
N ALA A 179 0.99 -3.06 11.25
CA ALA A 179 2.12 -3.10 10.34
C ALA A 179 3.45 -2.67 11.00
N HIS A 180 3.44 -1.72 11.93
CA HIS A 180 4.64 -1.38 12.72
C HIS A 180 5.11 -2.57 13.57
N VAL A 181 4.19 -3.30 14.21
CA VAL A 181 4.53 -4.50 14.96
C VAL A 181 5.13 -5.57 14.04
N GLN A 182 4.56 -5.74 12.83
CA GLN A 182 5.10 -6.66 11.84
C GLN A 182 6.53 -6.27 11.40
N VAL A 183 6.81 -4.98 11.23
CA VAL A 183 8.16 -4.49 10.91
C VAL A 183 9.14 -4.80 12.04
N ILE A 184 8.77 -4.56 13.29
CA ILE A 184 9.59 -4.89 14.45
C ILE A 184 9.88 -6.39 14.48
N TYR A 185 8.85 -7.22 14.26
CA TYR A 185 9.03 -8.68 14.19
C TYR A 185 10.01 -9.10 13.08
N LEU A 186 9.88 -8.52 11.87
CA LEU A 186 10.81 -8.78 10.76
C LEU A 186 12.26 -8.40 11.11
N TRP A 187 12.45 -7.31 11.85
CA TRP A 187 13.78 -6.87 12.29
C TRP A 187 14.41 -7.80 13.35
N LEU A 188 13.59 -8.34 14.23
CA LEU A 188 14.07 -9.26 15.28
C LEU A 188 14.31 -10.69 14.77
N SER A 189 13.74 -11.05 13.62
CA SER A 189 13.83 -12.39 13.01
C SER A 189 14.93 -12.52 11.94
N ASN A 190 15.58 -11.42 11.56
CA ASN A 190 16.74 -11.38 10.66
C ASN A 190 18.04 -11.19 11.41
#